data_0d5409a6aeb01578325d3588b69c3cf9
#
_entry.id   0d5409a6aeb01578325d3588b69c3cf9
#
_cell.length_a   1.000
_cell.length_b   1.000
_cell.length_c   1.000
_cell.angle_alpha   90.00
_cell.angle_beta   90.00
_cell.angle_gamma   90.00
#
_symmetry.space_group_name_H-M   'P 1'
#
loop_
_entity.id
_entity.type
_entity.pdbx_description
1 polymer ?
#
loop_
_entity_poly.entity_id
_entity_poly.type
_entity_poly.pdbx_seq_one_letter_code
_entity_poly.pdbx_strand_id
1 'polypeptide(L)'
;MTEDTTLHDVLMIGAGPSALCAAVYTTREDIDTVLLEKGVVGGLAAITDWVDNYPGFSKGIEGMKLAEELEAQAKRFGADIRYGEVTAIHDKGDHQEVETMLDGTLKAQAVLIATGSDDKKIGVPGEAEYYGRGVHYCATCDGAFYRDKKIVVVGGGNSAVQEALFLTRFTSHIDLLVRSVLRASDILLHELDKAVSEGKITVHLATTTDEIIASDGKNVDKVVGTKDGAKVEFAVDGIFVFVGLKPNTEFLKDGPI
;
A
#
# COMPACT_ATOMS: atom_id res chain seq x y z
N MET A 1 29.26 4.56 -18.56
CA MET A 1 28.82 3.37 -17.76
C MET A 1 29.00 2.19 -18.69
N THR A 2 29.66 1.13 -18.27
CA THR A 2 29.79 -0.10 -19.07
C THR A 2 28.43 -0.81 -19.01
N GLU A 3 27.91 -1.13 -20.19
CA GLU A 3 26.68 -1.91 -20.35
C GLU A 3 26.86 -3.27 -19.65
N ASP A 4 25.97 -3.66 -18.77
CA ASP A 4 25.99 -4.98 -18.14
C ASP A 4 25.48 -5.99 -19.17
N THR A 5 26.38 -6.79 -19.73
CA THR A 5 26.07 -7.78 -20.76
C THR A 5 25.81 -9.17 -20.16
N THR A 6 25.80 -9.30 -18.84
CA THR A 6 25.61 -10.57 -18.13
C THR A 6 24.18 -11.07 -18.36
N LEU A 7 24.05 -12.37 -18.63
CA LEU A 7 22.76 -13.05 -18.57
C LEU A 7 22.58 -13.61 -17.16
N HIS A 8 21.79 -12.90 -16.35
CA HIS A 8 21.44 -13.33 -15.00
C HIS A 8 20.45 -14.50 -15.02
N ASP A 9 20.46 -15.32 -13.99
CA ASP A 9 19.45 -16.38 -13.89
C ASP A 9 18.08 -15.80 -13.54
N VAL A 10 18.02 -14.92 -12.53
CA VAL A 10 16.78 -14.28 -12.07
C VAL A 10 16.98 -12.79 -11.85
N LEU A 11 16.11 -11.99 -12.43
CA LEU A 11 15.98 -10.58 -12.15
C LEU A 11 14.64 -10.33 -11.44
N MET A 12 14.67 -9.66 -10.29
CA MET A 12 13.48 -9.32 -9.51
C MET A 12 13.21 -7.84 -9.62
N ILE A 13 12.00 -7.46 -9.95
CA ILE A 13 11.57 -6.05 -10.02
C ILE A 13 10.84 -5.68 -8.75
N GLY A 14 11.45 -4.81 -7.95
CA GLY A 14 11.09 -4.47 -6.58
C GLY A 14 11.97 -5.20 -5.57
N ALA A 15 12.26 -4.55 -4.45
CA ALA A 15 12.96 -5.10 -3.31
C ALA A 15 12.12 -4.97 -2.01
N GLY A 16 10.81 -5.19 -2.10
CA GLY A 16 9.92 -5.35 -0.96
C GLY A 16 10.09 -6.71 -0.28
N PRO A 17 9.34 -6.98 0.82
CA PRO A 17 9.47 -8.23 1.57
C PRO A 17 9.34 -9.49 0.72
N SER A 18 8.48 -9.48 -0.31
CA SER A 18 8.28 -10.63 -1.20
C SER A 18 9.53 -10.96 -2.01
N ALA A 19 10.14 -9.95 -2.64
CA ALA A 19 11.37 -10.12 -3.43
C ALA A 19 12.55 -10.49 -2.53
N LEU A 20 12.72 -9.80 -1.38
CA LEU A 20 13.81 -10.10 -0.45
C LEU A 20 13.72 -11.52 0.10
N CYS A 21 12.53 -12.00 0.45
CA CYS A 21 12.33 -13.39 0.85
C CYS A 21 12.64 -14.37 -0.30
N ALA A 22 12.18 -14.09 -1.52
CA ALA A 22 12.48 -14.93 -2.68
C ALA A 22 14.00 -14.99 -2.95
N ALA A 23 14.68 -13.84 -2.87
CA ALA A 23 16.11 -13.72 -3.06
C ALA A 23 16.93 -14.58 -2.08
N VAL A 24 16.50 -14.69 -0.81
CA VAL A 24 17.14 -15.60 0.15
C VAL A 24 17.16 -17.04 -0.37
N TYR A 25 16.09 -17.51 -1.01
CA TYR A 25 16.01 -18.88 -1.50
C TYR A 25 16.76 -19.06 -2.81
N THR A 26 16.63 -18.15 -3.76
CA THR A 26 17.36 -18.25 -5.04
C THR A 26 18.87 -18.22 -4.83
N THR A 27 19.38 -17.28 -4.04
CA THR A 27 20.82 -17.16 -3.81
C THR A 27 21.41 -18.29 -2.96
N ARG A 28 20.60 -18.93 -2.09
CA ARG A 28 21.05 -20.13 -1.37
C ARG A 28 21.21 -21.36 -2.25
N GLU A 29 20.57 -21.38 -3.40
CA GLU A 29 20.70 -22.42 -4.42
C GLU A 29 21.72 -22.04 -5.53
N ASP A 30 22.59 -21.05 -5.23
CA ASP A 30 23.61 -20.52 -6.15
C ASP A 30 23.04 -19.96 -7.48
N ILE A 31 21.77 -19.51 -7.46
CA ILE A 31 21.12 -18.84 -8.59
C ILE A 31 21.52 -17.38 -8.60
N ASP A 32 22.12 -16.92 -9.69
CA ASP A 32 22.51 -15.50 -9.85
C ASP A 32 21.27 -14.60 -9.87
N THR A 33 21.11 -13.81 -8.79
CA THR A 33 19.90 -13.05 -8.52
C THR A 33 20.17 -11.57 -8.34
N VAL A 34 19.59 -10.76 -9.22
CA VAL A 34 19.63 -9.29 -9.16
C VAL A 34 18.23 -8.77 -8.79
N LEU A 35 18.17 -7.84 -7.85
CA LEU A 35 16.94 -7.10 -7.51
C LEU A 35 17.08 -5.64 -7.95
N LEU A 36 16.07 -5.09 -8.61
CA LEU A 36 15.99 -3.69 -8.98
C LEU A 36 14.93 -2.99 -8.13
N GLU A 37 15.35 -1.97 -7.38
CA GLU A 37 14.45 -1.16 -6.54
C GLU A 37 14.54 0.32 -6.94
N LYS A 38 13.40 0.95 -7.20
CA LYS A 38 13.33 2.37 -7.58
C LYS A 38 13.24 3.32 -6.39
N GLY A 39 12.86 2.81 -5.22
CA GLY A 39 12.60 3.61 -4.03
C GLY A 39 13.41 3.11 -2.83
N VAL A 40 12.72 2.75 -1.77
CA VAL A 40 13.31 2.26 -0.52
C VAL A 40 13.27 0.74 -0.49
N VAL A 41 14.42 0.12 -0.25
CA VAL A 41 14.50 -1.34 -0.02
C VAL A 41 13.62 -1.69 1.19
N GLY A 42 12.79 -2.74 1.03
CA GLY A 42 11.75 -3.09 1.99
C GLY A 42 10.36 -2.58 1.62
N GLY A 43 10.25 -1.68 0.61
CA GLY A 43 8.97 -1.20 0.08
C GLY A 43 8.04 -0.64 1.14
N LEU A 44 6.74 -0.94 1.07
CA LEU A 44 5.75 -0.44 2.04
C LEU A 44 6.05 -0.88 3.49
N ALA A 45 6.71 -2.02 3.70
CA ALA A 45 7.09 -2.43 5.06
C ALA A 45 8.08 -1.46 5.68
N ALA A 46 9.05 -0.95 4.91
CA ALA A 46 10.07 -0.02 5.41
C ALA A 46 9.48 1.32 5.91
N ILE A 47 8.39 1.76 5.32
CA ILE A 47 7.70 3.03 5.68
C ILE A 47 6.55 2.83 6.68
N THR A 48 6.29 1.59 7.11
CA THR A 48 5.30 1.27 8.13
C THR A 48 5.94 1.44 9.52
N ASP A 49 5.28 2.16 10.42
CA ASP A 49 5.80 2.42 11.76
C ASP A 49 6.01 1.11 12.54
N TRP A 50 4.98 0.25 12.56
CA TRP A 50 5.01 -1.01 13.30
C TRP A 50 4.31 -2.15 12.56
N VAL A 51 4.95 -3.32 12.49
CA VAL A 51 4.45 -4.54 11.81
C VAL A 51 4.23 -5.63 12.86
N ASP A 52 2.98 -5.96 13.15
CA ASP A 52 2.60 -6.96 14.16
C ASP A 52 2.40 -8.38 13.60
N ASN A 53 2.22 -8.49 12.27
CA ASN A 53 1.76 -9.71 11.62
C ASN A 53 2.81 -10.39 10.75
N TYR A 54 4.09 -10.03 10.87
CA TYR A 54 5.15 -10.74 10.14
C TYR A 54 5.63 -11.95 10.95
N PRO A 55 5.60 -13.17 10.38
CA PRO A 55 6.00 -14.39 11.09
C PRO A 55 7.46 -14.33 11.56
N GLY A 56 7.71 -14.78 12.79
CA GLY A 56 9.03 -14.76 13.43
C GLY A 56 9.22 -13.62 14.45
N PHE A 57 8.36 -12.60 14.42
CA PHE A 57 8.39 -11.46 15.35
C PHE A 57 7.14 -11.47 16.24
N SER A 58 7.15 -12.30 17.27
CA SER A 58 5.99 -12.53 18.16
C SER A 58 5.52 -11.30 18.95
N LYS A 59 6.34 -10.24 19.01
CA LYS A 59 6.02 -8.97 19.66
C LYS A 59 5.84 -7.82 18.67
N GLY A 60 5.82 -8.12 17.37
CA GLY A 60 5.91 -7.13 16.30
C GLY A 60 7.35 -6.60 16.13
N ILE A 61 7.53 -5.78 15.13
CA ILE A 61 8.81 -5.14 14.77
C ILE A 61 8.55 -3.82 14.07
N GLU A 62 9.43 -2.84 14.28
CA GLU A 62 9.47 -1.60 13.49
C GLU A 62 9.70 -1.93 12.01
N GLY A 63 8.91 -1.33 11.11
CA GLY A 63 8.94 -1.68 9.69
C GLY A 63 10.28 -1.47 9.02
N MET A 64 11.00 -0.39 9.37
CA MET A 64 12.36 -0.15 8.86
C MET A 64 13.32 -1.26 9.31
N LYS A 65 13.24 -1.69 10.57
CA LYS A 65 14.08 -2.80 11.06
C LYS A 65 13.76 -4.12 10.38
N LEU A 66 12.47 -4.39 10.11
CA LEU A 66 12.10 -5.57 9.34
C LEU A 66 12.72 -5.54 7.95
N ALA A 67 12.67 -4.38 7.28
CA ALA A 67 13.28 -4.20 5.97
C ALA A 67 14.80 -4.41 6.00
N GLU A 68 15.50 -3.83 6.97
CA GLU A 68 16.94 -4.00 7.18
C GLU A 68 17.33 -5.47 7.43
N GLU A 69 16.58 -6.19 8.25
CA GLU A 69 16.83 -7.61 8.53
C GLU A 69 16.62 -8.49 7.28
N LEU A 70 15.57 -8.23 6.51
CA LEU A 70 15.30 -8.95 5.26
C LEU A 70 16.38 -8.66 4.21
N GLU A 71 16.77 -7.41 4.05
CA GLU A 71 17.85 -6.99 3.15
C GLU A 71 19.18 -7.63 3.55
N ALA A 72 19.55 -7.55 4.82
CA ALA A 72 20.79 -8.13 5.33
C ALA A 72 20.81 -9.64 5.13
N GLN A 73 19.69 -10.33 5.31
CA GLN A 73 19.58 -11.75 5.07
C GLN A 73 19.77 -12.11 3.59
N ALA A 74 19.12 -11.39 2.68
CA ALA A 74 19.28 -11.60 1.24
C ALA A 74 20.75 -11.36 0.78
N LYS A 75 21.33 -10.23 1.20
CA LYS A 75 22.75 -9.89 0.90
C LYS A 75 23.74 -10.91 1.46
N ARG A 76 23.48 -11.47 2.63
CA ARG A 76 24.34 -12.49 3.25
C ARG A 76 24.48 -13.73 2.36
N PHE A 77 23.48 -14.04 1.55
CA PHE A 77 23.49 -15.17 0.62
C PHE A 77 23.90 -14.76 -0.80
N GLY A 78 24.23 -13.50 -1.05
CA GLY A 78 24.79 -13.05 -2.31
C GLY A 78 23.80 -12.31 -3.24
N ALA A 79 22.60 -11.95 -2.75
CA ALA A 79 21.67 -11.15 -3.56
C ALA A 79 22.27 -9.79 -3.92
N ASP A 80 22.28 -9.45 -5.19
CA ASP A 80 22.72 -8.16 -5.72
C ASP A 80 21.50 -7.21 -5.80
N ILE A 81 21.46 -6.22 -4.93
CA ILE A 81 20.37 -5.25 -4.86
C ILE A 81 20.88 -3.93 -5.43
N ARG A 82 20.28 -3.52 -6.56
CA ARG A 82 20.65 -2.33 -7.31
C ARG A 82 19.48 -1.33 -7.30
N TYR A 83 19.82 -0.03 -7.30
CA TYR A 83 18.83 1.02 -7.54
C TYR A 83 18.58 1.14 -9.04
N GLY A 84 17.30 1.04 -9.43
CA GLY A 84 16.91 1.18 -10.83
C GLY A 84 15.40 1.13 -11.00
N GLU A 85 14.86 2.01 -11.83
CA GLU A 85 13.46 1.97 -12.23
C GLU A 85 13.33 1.22 -13.57
N VAL A 86 12.57 0.13 -13.56
CA VAL A 86 12.25 -0.64 -14.77
C VAL A 86 11.17 0.07 -15.57
N THR A 87 11.41 0.23 -16.86
CA THR A 87 10.51 0.93 -17.79
C THR A 87 9.82 -0.01 -18.78
N ALA A 88 10.43 -1.15 -19.11
CA ALA A 88 9.85 -2.16 -19.99
C ALA A 88 10.49 -3.53 -19.78
N ILE A 89 9.78 -4.57 -20.22
CA ILE A 89 10.28 -5.94 -20.32
C ILE A 89 10.00 -6.45 -21.73
N HIS A 90 10.99 -7.08 -22.35
CA HIS A 90 10.89 -7.66 -23.69
C HIS A 90 11.24 -9.14 -23.66
N ASP A 91 10.31 -9.98 -24.07
CA ASP A 91 10.57 -11.42 -24.26
C ASP A 91 11.34 -11.65 -25.58
N LYS A 92 12.51 -12.25 -25.49
CA LYS A 92 13.33 -12.61 -26.66
C LYS A 92 13.24 -14.11 -26.99
N GLY A 93 12.40 -14.84 -26.25
CA GLY A 93 12.18 -16.28 -26.41
C GLY A 93 13.12 -17.14 -25.59
N ASP A 94 14.41 -16.90 -25.61
CA ASP A 94 15.43 -17.61 -24.82
C ASP A 94 15.85 -16.85 -23.54
N HIS A 95 15.54 -15.57 -23.46
CA HIS A 95 15.79 -14.72 -22.28
C HIS A 95 14.82 -13.52 -22.27
N GLN A 96 14.83 -12.80 -21.16
CA GLN A 96 14.10 -11.55 -20.97
C GLN A 96 15.07 -10.36 -20.98
N GLU A 97 14.74 -9.31 -21.70
CA GLU A 97 15.44 -8.03 -21.63
C GLU A 97 14.61 -7.05 -20.78
N VAL A 98 15.23 -6.49 -19.76
CA VAL A 98 14.62 -5.55 -18.82
C VAL A 98 15.25 -4.20 -18.98
N GLU A 99 14.50 -3.23 -19.51
CA GLU A 99 14.95 -1.87 -19.69
C GLU A 99 14.83 -1.09 -18.38
N THR A 100 15.89 -0.35 -18.03
CA THR A 100 15.93 0.52 -16.88
C THR A 100 16.12 1.98 -17.29
N MET A 101 15.66 2.91 -16.46
CA MET A 101 15.76 4.34 -16.76
C MET A 101 17.20 4.84 -16.84
N LEU A 102 18.14 4.29 -16.07
CA LEU A 102 19.50 4.83 -15.92
C LEU A 102 20.61 3.84 -16.33
N ASP A 103 20.42 2.54 -16.15
CA ASP A 103 21.49 1.54 -16.27
C ASP A 103 21.44 0.74 -17.60
N GLY A 104 20.60 1.17 -18.54
CA GLY A 104 20.40 0.48 -19.81
C GLY A 104 19.55 -0.78 -19.70
N THR A 105 19.89 -1.82 -20.48
CA THR A 105 19.12 -3.06 -20.56
C THR A 105 19.87 -4.19 -19.87
N LEU A 106 19.20 -4.85 -18.91
CA LEU A 106 19.70 -6.07 -18.26
C LEU A 106 19.04 -7.30 -18.89
N LYS A 107 19.74 -8.44 -18.84
CA LYS A 107 19.24 -9.70 -19.38
C LYS A 107 19.08 -10.74 -18.28
N ALA A 108 17.98 -11.49 -18.30
CA ALA A 108 17.74 -12.57 -17.35
C ALA A 108 17.02 -13.74 -17.99
N GLN A 109 17.24 -14.95 -17.47
CA GLN A 109 16.48 -16.14 -17.89
C GLN A 109 15.04 -16.09 -17.40
N ALA A 110 14.83 -15.54 -16.17
CA ALA A 110 13.51 -15.37 -15.59
C ALA A 110 13.39 -14.01 -14.91
N VAL A 111 12.17 -13.45 -14.92
CA VAL A 111 11.84 -12.19 -14.25
C VAL A 111 10.76 -12.43 -13.21
N LEU A 112 11.02 -12.02 -11.96
CA LEU A 112 10.03 -11.98 -10.89
C LEU A 112 9.52 -10.56 -10.71
N ILE A 113 8.23 -10.33 -10.92
CA ILE A 113 7.58 -9.04 -10.70
C ILE A 113 7.06 -8.98 -9.27
N ALA A 114 7.70 -8.17 -8.44
CA ALA A 114 7.38 -7.99 -7.01
C ALA A 114 7.26 -6.50 -6.64
N THR A 115 6.71 -5.71 -7.56
CA THR A 115 6.61 -4.25 -7.50
C THR A 115 5.57 -3.70 -6.52
N GLY A 116 4.77 -4.58 -5.92
CA GLY A 116 3.72 -4.18 -4.98
C GLY A 116 2.61 -3.35 -5.61
N SER A 117 2.02 -2.49 -4.80
CA SER A 117 0.89 -1.64 -5.20
C SER A 117 0.87 -0.35 -4.38
N ASP A 118 0.27 0.68 -4.94
CA ASP A 118 -0.02 1.94 -4.26
C ASP A 118 -1.51 2.06 -3.91
N ASP A 119 -1.81 2.85 -2.87
CA ASP A 119 -3.19 3.16 -2.54
C ASP A 119 -3.85 4.02 -3.61
N LYS A 120 -5.03 3.61 -4.05
CA LYS A 120 -5.84 4.44 -4.93
C LYS A 120 -6.29 5.68 -4.20
N LYS A 121 -6.12 6.82 -4.86
CA LYS A 121 -6.61 8.11 -4.41
C LYS A 121 -8.06 8.30 -4.87
N ILE A 122 -8.84 9.07 -4.09
CA ILE A 122 -10.18 9.49 -4.52
C ILE A 122 -10.12 10.67 -5.51
N GLY A 123 -9.02 11.44 -5.46
CA GLY A 123 -8.75 12.54 -6.39
C GLY A 123 -9.54 13.81 -6.10
N VAL A 124 -9.90 14.04 -4.83
CA VAL A 124 -10.67 15.22 -4.42
C VAL A 124 -9.77 16.34 -3.87
N PRO A 125 -10.22 17.60 -3.92
CA PRO A 125 -9.54 18.71 -3.26
C PRO A 125 -9.24 18.41 -1.79
N GLY A 126 -8.04 18.77 -1.33
CA GLY A 126 -7.56 18.54 0.03
C GLY A 126 -6.92 17.16 0.27
N GLU A 127 -7.16 16.14 -0.57
CA GLU A 127 -6.62 14.79 -0.35
C GLU A 127 -5.08 14.78 -0.34
N ALA A 128 -4.45 15.32 -1.37
CA ALA A 128 -2.99 15.38 -1.46
C ALA A 128 -2.40 16.42 -0.52
N GLU A 129 -3.08 17.55 -0.35
CA GLU A 129 -2.62 18.67 0.48
C GLU A 129 -2.51 18.28 1.96
N TYR A 130 -3.49 17.52 2.48
CA TYR A 130 -3.54 17.16 3.90
C TYR A 130 -3.06 15.72 4.18
N TYR A 131 -2.35 15.09 3.24
CA TYR A 131 -1.70 13.81 3.49
C TYR A 131 -0.76 13.89 4.69
N GLY A 132 -0.93 12.98 5.67
CA GLY A 132 -0.21 13.00 6.96
C GLY A 132 -0.68 14.09 7.93
N ARG A 133 -1.60 14.96 7.52
CA ARG A 133 -2.20 16.01 8.35
C ARG A 133 -3.72 15.86 8.49
N GLY A 134 -4.16 14.62 8.56
CA GLY A 134 -5.56 14.23 8.69
C GLY A 134 -6.07 13.36 7.56
N VAL A 135 -5.34 13.18 6.46
CA VAL A 135 -5.63 12.22 5.39
C VAL A 135 -4.66 11.05 5.49
N HIS A 136 -5.17 9.83 5.57
CA HIS A 136 -4.41 8.60 5.81
C HIS A 136 -4.88 7.43 4.95
N TYR A 137 -3.97 6.47 4.71
CA TYR A 137 -4.22 5.24 3.94
C TYR A 137 -3.83 3.97 4.73
N CYS A 138 -3.37 4.11 5.96
CA CYS A 138 -2.95 3.01 6.82
C CYS A 138 -3.61 3.14 8.20
N ALA A 139 -4.55 2.26 8.52
CA ALA A 139 -5.22 2.30 9.81
C ALA A 139 -4.31 1.86 10.96
N THR A 140 -3.47 0.87 10.73
CA THR A 140 -2.54 0.34 11.75
C THR A 140 -1.43 1.33 12.07
N CYS A 141 -1.00 2.15 11.07
CA CYS A 141 0.03 3.17 11.25
C CYS A 141 -0.49 4.37 12.03
N ASP A 142 -1.66 4.87 11.65
CA ASP A 142 -2.13 6.21 12.05
C ASP A 142 -3.32 6.18 13.03
N GLY A 143 -3.98 5.03 13.18
CA GLY A 143 -5.21 4.92 13.96
C GLY A 143 -5.06 5.36 15.42
N ALA A 144 -3.92 5.10 16.04
CA ALA A 144 -3.66 5.46 17.43
C ALA A 144 -3.65 7.00 17.69
N PHE A 145 -3.36 7.82 16.67
CA PHE A 145 -3.40 9.29 16.78
C PHE A 145 -4.82 9.86 16.87
N TYR A 146 -5.82 9.02 16.56
CA TYR A 146 -7.24 9.37 16.57
C TYR A 146 -7.99 8.83 17.79
N ARG A 147 -7.28 8.59 18.90
CA ARG A 147 -7.91 8.16 20.15
C ARG A 147 -8.94 9.17 20.62
N ASP A 148 -10.17 8.66 20.89
CA ASP A 148 -11.34 9.42 21.33
C ASP A 148 -11.82 10.52 20.35
N LYS A 149 -11.35 10.48 19.10
CA LYS A 149 -11.72 11.42 18.02
C LYS A 149 -12.75 10.81 17.10
N LYS A 150 -13.39 11.67 16.30
CA LYS A 150 -14.29 11.28 15.22
C LYS A 150 -13.54 11.27 13.90
N ILE A 151 -13.75 10.25 13.10
CA ILE A 151 -13.13 10.13 11.78
C ILE A 151 -14.13 9.72 10.70
N VAL A 152 -13.75 10.00 9.46
CA VAL A 152 -14.38 9.40 8.28
C VAL A 152 -13.52 8.22 7.80
N VAL A 153 -14.15 7.14 7.38
CA VAL A 153 -13.54 6.08 6.57
C VAL A 153 -14.23 6.05 5.21
N VAL A 154 -13.45 6.02 4.13
CA VAL A 154 -13.99 5.99 2.76
C VAL A 154 -13.71 4.64 2.11
N GLY A 155 -14.76 3.98 1.67
CA GLY A 155 -14.71 2.71 0.95
C GLY A 155 -15.82 1.76 1.34
N GLY A 156 -16.05 0.72 0.54
CA GLY A 156 -17.13 -0.24 0.78
C GLY A 156 -16.74 -1.70 0.52
N GLY A 157 -15.44 -1.96 0.31
CA GLY A 157 -14.89 -3.31 0.14
C GLY A 157 -14.36 -3.90 1.44
N ASN A 158 -13.77 -5.10 1.36
CA ASN A 158 -13.20 -5.81 2.51
C ASN A 158 -12.22 -4.94 3.31
N SER A 159 -11.25 -4.31 2.64
CA SER A 159 -10.26 -3.47 3.31
C SER A 159 -10.92 -2.33 4.10
N ALA A 160 -11.84 -1.58 3.49
CA ALA A 160 -12.49 -0.45 4.16
C ALA A 160 -13.27 -0.88 5.40
N VAL A 161 -14.02 -1.98 5.33
CA VAL A 161 -14.81 -2.50 6.46
C VAL A 161 -13.88 -3.05 7.55
N GLN A 162 -12.87 -3.84 7.18
CA GLN A 162 -11.89 -4.40 8.13
C GLN A 162 -11.13 -3.30 8.86
N GLU A 163 -10.63 -2.30 8.14
CA GLU A 163 -9.89 -1.19 8.73
C GLU A 163 -10.80 -0.26 9.56
N ALA A 164 -12.05 -0.04 9.15
CA ALA A 164 -13.03 0.67 9.98
C ALA A 164 -13.28 -0.06 11.31
N LEU A 165 -13.48 -1.36 11.27
CA LEU A 165 -13.63 -2.19 12.48
C LEU A 165 -12.38 -2.12 13.37
N PHE A 166 -11.19 -2.19 12.79
CA PHE A 166 -9.93 -2.01 13.53
C PHE A 166 -9.86 -0.64 14.22
N LEU A 167 -10.19 0.44 13.51
CA LEU A 167 -10.16 1.81 14.01
C LEU A 167 -11.14 2.06 15.16
N THR A 168 -12.23 1.27 15.32
CA THR A 168 -13.14 1.37 16.48
C THR A 168 -12.45 1.13 17.83
N ARG A 169 -11.24 0.59 17.82
CA ARG A 169 -10.43 0.40 19.05
C ARG A 169 -9.89 1.71 19.61
N PHE A 170 -9.81 2.72 18.80
CA PHE A 170 -9.20 4.00 19.14
C PHE A 170 -10.22 5.13 19.10
N THR A 171 -11.03 5.21 18.07
CA THR A 171 -11.89 6.35 17.77
C THR A 171 -13.18 6.36 18.60
N SER A 172 -13.73 7.53 18.83
CA SER A 172 -15.04 7.67 19.49
C SER A 172 -16.19 7.34 18.55
N HIS A 173 -16.04 7.66 17.26
CA HIS A 173 -17.05 7.37 16.23
C HIS A 173 -16.44 7.38 14.84
N ILE A 174 -17.00 6.57 13.94
CA ILE A 174 -16.59 6.45 12.54
C ILE A 174 -17.81 6.67 11.64
N ASP A 175 -17.72 7.62 10.71
CA ASP A 175 -18.63 7.74 9.58
C ASP A 175 -18.04 7.00 8.38
N LEU A 176 -18.61 5.84 8.02
CA LEU A 176 -18.17 5.03 6.88
C LEU A 176 -18.91 5.47 5.61
N LEU A 177 -18.19 6.17 4.72
CA LEU A 177 -18.74 6.67 3.45
C LEU A 177 -18.58 5.64 2.35
N VAL A 178 -19.69 5.19 1.80
CA VAL A 178 -19.73 4.17 0.74
C VAL A 178 -20.41 4.76 -0.49
N ARG A 179 -19.64 4.95 -1.57
CA ARG A 179 -20.12 5.59 -2.82
C ARG A 179 -21.37 4.92 -3.42
N SER A 180 -21.49 3.60 -3.27
CA SER A 180 -22.64 2.85 -3.80
C SER A 180 -23.19 1.86 -2.79
N VAL A 181 -22.70 0.63 -2.80
CA VAL A 181 -23.10 -0.45 -1.90
C VAL A 181 -21.89 -1.08 -1.23
N LEU A 182 -22.09 -1.70 -0.09
CA LEU A 182 -21.08 -2.53 0.56
C LEU A 182 -20.80 -3.77 -0.29
N ARG A 183 -19.53 -4.14 -0.41
CA ARG A 183 -19.02 -5.29 -1.19
C ARG A 183 -18.07 -6.14 -0.34
N ALA A 184 -18.11 -5.96 0.97
CA ALA A 184 -17.33 -6.78 1.88
C ALA A 184 -17.95 -8.19 2.00
N SER A 185 -17.15 -9.14 2.49
CA SER A 185 -17.60 -10.51 2.76
C SER A 185 -18.66 -10.53 3.87
N ASP A 186 -19.52 -11.54 3.87
CA ASP A 186 -20.62 -11.67 4.84
C ASP A 186 -20.13 -11.66 6.30
N ILE A 187 -18.97 -12.24 6.57
CA ILE A 187 -18.33 -12.21 7.91
C ILE A 187 -18.06 -10.79 8.35
N LEU A 188 -17.44 -9.98 7.49
CA LEU A 188 -17.13 -8.57 7.78
C LEU A 188 -18.40 -7.72 7.90
N LEU A 189 -19.41 -7.98 7.07
CA LEU A 189 -20.70 -7.29 7.16
C LEU A 189 -21.41 -7.59 8.48
N HIS A 190 -21.36 -8.83 8.97
CA HIS A 190 -21.92 -9.18 10.27
C HIS A 190 -21.22 -8.48 11.43
N GLU A 191 -19.88 -8.36 11.39
CA GLU A 191 -19.13 -7.61 12.40
C GLU A 191 -19.40 -6.10 12.30
N LEU A 192 -19.57 -5.57 11.08
CA LEU A 192 -19.96 -4.19 10.85
C LEU A 192 -21.33 -3.88 11.45
N ASP A 193 -22.33 -4.74 11.22
CA ASP A 193 -23.67 -4.57 11.78
C ASP A 193 -23.66 -4.52 13.32
N LYS A 194 -22.81 -5.33 13.94
CA LYS A 194 -22.58 -5.25 15.39
C LYS A 194 -22.00 -3.90 15.81
N ALA A 195 -20.96 -3.43 15.14
CA ALA A 195 -20.33 -2.13 15.43
C ALA A 195 -21.32 -0.96 15.21
N VAL A 196 -22.19 -1.05 14.21
CA VAL A 196 -23.28 -0.11 13.96
C VAL A 196 -24.30 -0.16 15.10
N SER A 197 -24.72 -1.34 15.56
CA SER A 197 -25.67 -1.49 16.68
C SER A 197 -25.10 -0.94 18.00
N GLU A 198 -23.78 -0.99 18.18
CA GLU A 198 -23.05 -0.43 19.31
C GLU A 198 -22.86 1.10 19.21
N GLY A 199 -23.27 1.71 18.11
CA GLY A 199 -23.11 3.17 17.86
C GLY A 199 -21.68 3.60 17.53
N LYS A 200 -20.77 2.67 17.26
CA LYS A 200 -19.36 2.97 16.93
C LYS A 200 -19.17 3.42 15.49
N ILE A 201 -19.99 2.88 14.58
CA ILE A 201 -19.93 3.18 13.15
C ILE A 201 -21.30 3.61 12.65
N THR A 202 -21.34 4.66 11.84
CA THR A 202 -22.51 4.99 11.01
C THR A 202 -22.17 4.76 9.54
N VAL A 203 -22.96 3.94 8.85
CA VAL A 203 -22.76 3.66 7.43
C VAL A 203 -23.59 4.62 6.58
N HIS A 204 -22.93 5.33 5.68
CA HIS A 204 -23.52 6.25 4.71
C HIS A 204 -23.43 5.65 3.31
N LEU A 205 -24.44 4.92 2.88
CA LEU A 205 -24.54 4.41 1.51
C LEU A 205 -24.86 5.53 0.53
N ALA A 206 -24.56 5.31 -0.76
CA ALA A 206 -24.77 6.27 -1.84
C ALA A 206 -24.17 7.66 -1.55
N THR A 207 -23.03 7.69 -0.82
CA THR A 207 -22.40 8.91 -0.38
C THR A 207 -20.99 9.02 -0.97
N THR A 208 -20.76 10.08 -1.76
CA THR A 208 -19.43 10.42 -2.29
C THR A 208 -18.65 11.24 -1.28
N THR A 209 -17.33 11.27 -1.46
CA THR A 209 -16.44 12.25 -0.82
C THR A 209 -16.06 13.24 -1.90
N ASP A 210 -16.31 14.52 -1.70
CA ASP A 210 -16.15 15.54 -2.74
C ASP A 210 -15.03 16.54 -2.41
N GLU A 211 -14.78 16.78 -1.11
CA GLU A 211 -13.76 17.73 -0.64
C GLU A 211 -13.34 17.41 0.80
N ILE A 212 -12.06 17.61 1.09
CA ILE A 212 -11.47 17.49 2.43
C ILE A 212 -10.97 18.87 2.84
N ILE A 213 -11.36 19.33 4.03
CA ILE A 213 -11.13 20.69 4.47
C ILE A 213 -10.37 20.69 5.79
N ALA A 214 -9.42 21.62 5.89
CA ALA A 214 -8.78 22.04 7.13
C ALA A 214 -9.04 23.55 7.28
N SER A 215 -10.01 23.94 8.11
CA SER A 215 -10.43 25.34 8.25
C SER A 215 -9.32 26.25 8.78
N ASP A 216 -8.38 25.70 9.55
CA ASP A 216 -7.18 26.41 10.03
C ASP A 216 -5.95 26.25 9.10
N GLY A 217 -6.10 25.53 7.98
CA GLY A 217 -5.03 25.21 7.03
C GLY A 217 -4.00 24.21 7.56
N LYS A 218 -4.21 23.60 8.74
CA LYS A 218 -3.23 22.70 9.36
C LYS A 218 -3.67 21.24 9.34
N ASN A 219 -4.76 20.92 9.99
CA ASN A 219 -5.27 19.57 10.11
C ASN A 219 -6.72 19.49 9.64
N VAL A 220 -7.10 18.35 9.07
CA VAL A 220 -8.48 18.10 8.62
C VAL A 220 -9.44 18.25 9.79
N ASP A 221 -10.50 19.03 9.56
CA ASP A 221 -11.60 19.24 10.51
C ASP A 221 -12.98 18.99 9.89
N LYS A 222 -13.05 18.81 8.56
CA LYS A 222 -14.30 18.56 7.85
C LYS A 222 -14.08 17.74 6.58
N VAL A 223 -15.03 16.86 6.32
CA VAL A 223 -15.19 16.17 5.01
C VAL A 223 -16.54 16.55 4.43
N VAL A 224 -16.55 16.92 3.15
CA VAL A 224 -17.75 17.24 2.39
C VAL A 224 -18.04 16.13 1.40
N GLY A 225 -19.29 15.75 1.30
CA GLY A 225 -19.76 14.75 0.36
C GLY A 225 -21.11 15.07 -0.24
N THR A 226 -21.56 14.21 -1.13
CA THR A 226 -22.91 14.25 -1.71
C THR A 226 -23.62 12.95 -1.43
N LYS A 227 -24.82 13.02 -0.85
CA LYS A 227 -25.72 11.90 -0.61
C LYS A 227 -27.07 12.18 -1.26
N ASP A 228 -27.53 11.29 -2.12
CA ASP A 228 -28.82 11.43 -2.84
C ASP A 228 -28.97 12.79 -3.53
N GLY A 229 -27.87 13.32 -4.07
CA GLY A 229 -27.83 14.64 -4.75
C GLY A 229 -27.77 15.85 -3.80
N ALA A 230 -27.80 15.66 -2.49
CA ALA A 230 -27.69 16.73 -1.50
C ALA A 230 -26.29 16.77 -0.89
N LYS A 231 -25.76 17.98 -0.70
CA LYS A 231 -24.50 18.20 0.00
C LYS A 231 -24.63 17.77 1.47
N VAL A 232 -23.66 17.01 1.95
CA VAL A 232 -23.54 16.60 3.35
C VAL A 232 -22.16 16.96 3.89
N GLU A 233 -22.08 17.28 5.16
CA GLU A 233 -20.83 17.66 5.81
C GLU A 233 -20.61 16.82 7.07
N PHE A 234 -19.38 16.36 7.26
CA PHE A 234 -18.94 15.57 8.41
C PHE A 234 -17.86 16.37 9.16
N ALA A 235 -18.16 16.81 10.37
CA ALA A 235 -17.18 17.41 11.26
C ALA A 235 -16.36 16.31 11.91
N VAL A 236 -15.08 16.20 11.56
CA VAL A 236 -14.20 15.08 11.92
C VAL A 236 -12.76 15.55 12.11
N ASP A 237 -11.99 14.77 12.82
CA ASP A 237 -10.57 15.04 13.06
C ASP A 237 -9.65 14.44 11.99
N GLY A 238 -10.18 13.57 11.12
CA GLY A 238 -9.41 12.96 10.04
C GLY A 238 -10.22 12.02 9.17
N ILE A 239 -9.58 11.59 8.10
CA ILE A 239 -10.16 10.71 7.08
C ILE A 239 -9.18 9.60 6.71
N PHE A 240 -9.67 8.36 6.63
CA PHE A 240 -8.94 7.19 6.16
C PHE A 240 -9.55 6.70 4.86
N VAL A 241 -8.71 6.51 3.83
CA VAL A 241 -9.17 6.20 2.47
C VAL A 241 -8.78 4.78 2.09
N PHE A 242 -9.77 3.91 1.86
CA PHE A 242 -9.59 2.51 1.47
C PHE A 242 -10.44 2.16 0.24
N VAL A 243 -10.09 2.77 -0.90
CA VAL A 243 -10.84 2.62 -2.17
C VAL A 243 -10.18 1.63 -3.14
N GLY A 244 -9.24 0.85 -2.63
CA GLY A 244 -8.53 -0.20 -3.35
C GLY A 244 -7.07 0.15 -3.60
N LEU A 245 -6.38 -0.80 -4.24
CA LEU A 245 -4.97 -0.71 -4.60
C LEU A 245 -4.80 -0.59 -6.11
N LYS A 246 -3.72 0.06 -6.53
CA LYS A 246 -3.26 0.13 -7.91
C LYS A 246 -1.97 -0.67 -8.01
N PRO A 247 -1.93 -1.82 -8.70
CA PRO A 247 -0.69 -2.55 -8.91
C PRO A 247 0.34 -1.69 -9.65
N ASN A 248 1.61 -1.79 -9.24
CA ASN A 248 2.71 -1.07 -9.87
C ASN A 248 3.23 -1.85 -11.09
N THR A 249 2.39 -1.97 -12.12
CA THR A 249 2.62 -2.78 -13.32
C THR A 249 2.50 -1.96 -14.62
N GLU A 250 2.64 -0.63 -14.55
CA GLU A 250 2.45 0.24 -15.73
C GLU A 250 3.48 -0.04 -16.83
N PHE A 251 4.68 -0.47 -16.46
CA PHE A 251 5.77 -0.85 -17.37
C PHE A 251 5.48 -2.13 -18.17
N LEU A 252 4.40 -2.86 -17.85
CA LEU A 252 3.96 -4.06 -18.58
C LEU A 252 2.95 -3.79 -19.69
N LYS A 253 2.42 -2.56 -19.83
CA LYS A 253 1.33 -2.26 -20.76
C LYS A 253 1.64 -2.57 -22.23
N ASP A 254 2.91 -2.50 -22.60
CA ASP A 254 3.39 -2.80 -23.95
C ASP A 254 4.32 -4.03 -23.97
N GLY A 255 4.31 -4.81 -22.90
CA GLY A 255 5.17 -5.96 -22.69
C GLY A 255 4.55 -7.30 -23.09
N PRO A 256 5.27 -8.40 -22.88
CA PRO A 256 4.90 -9.75 -23.30
C PRO A 256 3.77 -10.40 -22.48
N ILE A 257 3.19 -9.70 -21.50
CA ILE A 257 2.14 -10.21 -20.59
C ILE A 257 0.85 -9.45 -20.80
#